data_f092cd0c2ce9be04646d950c8ce07745
#
_entry.id   f092cd0c2ce9be04646d950c8ce07745
#
_cell.length_a   1.000
_cell.length_b   1.000
_cell.length_c   1.000
_cell.angle_alpha   90.00
_cell.angle_beta   90.00
_cell.angle_gamma   90.00
#
_symmetry.space_group_name_H-M   'P 1'
#
loop_
_entity.id
_entity.type
_entity.pdbx_description
1 polymer ?
#
loop_
_entity_poly.entity_id
_entity_poly.type
_entity_poly.pdbx_seq_one_letter_code
_entity_poly.pdbx_strand_id
1 'polypeptide(L)'
;MSLLQQGDPPPFTVVNGEGKAPVLMLCDHASKAVPQSLDQLGLSDWELSQHVGWDIGAAETAGHIARALDAPLVQSGYSRLVIDCNRRLDNPTSIPPISDKIAIPGNENLSVAERAERAEACFWPYHREVARRLDDFVQRGITPSIVIIHSFTPQMGGFKRPWHVGVLWDGDTMLYAFHCGTGFHRNAARKQALQGGYGRRENRTSGNIGHEGNLLRLRQE
;
A
#
# COMPACT_ATOMS: atom_id res chain seq x y z
N MET A 1 -5.15 25.00 -10.14
CA MET A 1 -3.90 25.01 -9.32
C MET A 1 -3.50 23.56 -9.11
N SER A 2 -2.20 23.26 -8.98
CA SER A 2 -1.78 21.87 -8.71
C SER A 2 -2.11 21.48 -7.27
N LEU A 3 -2.59 20.25 -7.04
CA LEU A 3 -2.88 19.73 -5.69
C LEU A 3 -1.63 19.79 -4.80
N LEU A 4 -0.47 19.42 -5.34
CA LEU A 4 0.81 19.48 -4.62
C LEU A 4 1.46 20.85 -4.83
N GLN A 5 1.93 21.44 -3.74
CA GLN A 5 2.56 22.76 -3.67
C GLN A 5 4.04 22.64 -3.31
N GLN A 6 4.76 23.74 -3.41
CA GLN A 6 6.15 23.81 -2.96
C GLN A 6 6.19 23.58 -1.43
N GLY A 7 6.98 22.60 -1.01
CA GLY A 7 7.07 22.18 0.39
C GLY A 7 6.28 20.91 0.72
N ASP A 8 5.39 20.49 -0.16
CA ASP A 8 4.76 19.18 -0.01
C ASP A 8 5.76 18.04 -0.25
N PRO A 9 5.67 16.92 0.49
CA PRO A 9 6.50 15.75 0.23
C PRO A 9 6.24 15.17 -1.18
N PRO A 10 7.21 14.45 -1.76
CA PRO A 10 6.99 13.78 -3.03
C PRO A 10 5.89 12.70 -2.91
N PRO A 11 5.16 12.38 -4.01
CA PRO A 11 4.08 11.41 -3.98
C PRO A 11 4.53 9.97 -3.65
N PHE A 12 5.80 9.69 -3.78
CA PHE A 12 6.43 8.45 -3.36
C PHE A 12 7.91 8.67 -3.02
N THR A 13 8.50 7.72 -2.30
CA THR A 13 9.95 7.64 -2.07
C THR A 13 10.46 6.27 -2.45
N VAL A 14 11.74 6.19 -2.84
CA VAL A 14 12.42 4.94 -3.13
C VAL A 14 13.57 4.76 -2.14
N VAL A 15 13.57 3.63 -1.46
CA VAL A 15 14.65 3.22 -0.53
C VAL A 15 15.40 2.06 -1.17
N ASN A 16 16.72 2.10 -1.10
CA ASN A 16 17.61 1.08 -1.68
C ASN A 16 17.29 0.78 -3.16
N GLY A 17 17.12 1.84 -3.97
CA GLY A 17 16.65 1.73 -5.35
C GLY A 17 17.52 0.89 -6.28
N GLU A 18 18.80 0.71 -5.93
CA GLU A 18 19.79 -0.11 -6.68
C GLU A 18 19.95 -1.53 -6.11
N GLY A 19 19.08 -1.91 -5.17
CA GLY A 19 19.07 -3.24 -4.56
C GLY A 19 18.97 -4.36 -5.61
N LYS A 20 19.68 -5.45 -5.38
CA LYS A 20 19.89 -6.52 -6.38
C LYS A 20 19.06 -7.77 -6.12
N ALA A 21 18.43 -7.88 -4.96
CA ALA A 21 17.56 -9.01 -4.67
C ALA A 21 16.41 -9.10 -5.69
N PRO A 22 15.98 -10.30 -6.10
CA PRO A 22 14.84 -10.49 -6.99
C PRO A 22 13.52 -10.30 -6.23
N VAL A 23 13.42 -9.19 -5.49
CA VAL A 23 12.27 -8.82 -4.65
C VAL A 23 12.00 -7.34 -4.85
N LEU A 24 10.75 -6.97 -5.13
CA LEU A 24 10.28 -5.59 -5.06
C LEU A 24 9.44 -5.42 -3.80
N MET A 25 9.88 -4.54 -2.91
CA MET A 25 9.13 -4.22 -1.69
C MET A 25 8.26 -2.98 -1.88
N LEU A 26 7.06 -3.00 -1.31
CA LEU A 26 6.10 -1.90 -1.35
C LEU A 26 5.61 -1.56 0.07
N CYS A 27 5.27 -0.29 0.29
CA CYS A 27 4.55 0.16 1.47
C CYS A 27 3.51 1.21 1.06
N ASP A 28 2.28 0.76 0.85
CA ASP A 28 1.18 1.57 0.30
C ASP A 28 0.68 2.64 1.26
N HIS A 29 0.88 2.44 2.58
CA HIS A 29 0.39 3.32 3.65
C HIS A 29 1.55 3.82 4.52
N ALA A 30 2.64 4.24 3.86
CA ALA A 30 3.89 4.59 4.53
C ALA A 30 3.86 5.95 5.24
N SER A 31 2.91 6.83 4.90
CA SER A 31 2.90 8.23 5.36
C SER A 31 1.53 8.66 5.84
N LYS A 32 1.52 9.59 6.80
CA LYS A 32 0.32 10.32 7.24
C LYS A 32 0.20 11.72 6.65
N ALA A 33 1.13 12.12 5.78
CA ALA A 33 1.14 13.44 5.19
C ALA A 33 -0.12 13.68 4.33
N VAL A 34 -0.59 14.92 4.37
CA VAL A 34 -1.68 15.43 3.54
C VAL A 34 -1.15 16.64 2.77
N PRO A 35 -1.44 16.79 1.46
CA PRO A 35 -1.09 17.99 0.73
C PRO A 35 -1.59 19.26 1.43
N GLN A 36 -0.78 20.32 1.46
CA GLN A 36 -1.13 21.58 2.13
C GLN A 36 -2.45 22.17 1.61
N SER A 37 -2.72 21.99 0.31
CA SER A 37 -3.97 22.43 -0.33
C SER A 37 -5.23 21.77 0.19
N LEU A 38 -5.12 20.62 0.88
CA LEU A 38 -6.25 19.87 1.42
C LEU A 38 -6.50 20.12 2.92
N ASP A 39 -5.78 21.07 3.54
CA ASP A 39 -5.99 21.51 4.93
C ASP A 39 -6.23 20.35 5.90
N GLN A 40 -5.26 19.41 5.94
CA GLN A 40 -5.33 18.19 6.76
C GLN A 40 -6.63 17.36 6.59
N LEU A 41 -7.39 17.54 5.52
CA LEU A 41 -8.73 16.94 5.30
C LEU A 41 -9.75 17.35 6.38
N GLY A 42 -9.52 18.45 7.10
CA GLY A 42 -10.33 18.87 8.26
C GLY A 42 -10.10 18.04 9.51
N LEU A 43 -9.01 17.25 9.57
CA LEU A 43 -8.65 16.40 10.70
C LEU A 43 -7.56 17.06 11.56
N SER A 44 -7.52 16.70 12.84
CA SER A 44 -6.43 17.06 13.74
C SER A 44 -5.17 16.22 13.49
N ASP A 45 -4.01 16.70 13.94
CA ASP A 45 -2.75 15.94 13.92
C ASP A 45 -2.86 14.60 14.66
N TRP A 46 -3.68 14.56 15.72
CA TRP A 46 -3.93 13.35 16.47
C TRP A 46 -4.68 12.31 15.63
N GLU A 47 -5.76 12.70 14.94
CA GLU A 47 -6.53 11.80 14.08
C GLU A 47 -5.69 11.27 12.92
N LEU A 48 -4.92 12.14 12.26
CA LEU A 48 -4.02 11.74 11.18
C LEU A 48 -2.90 10.80 11.66
N SER A 49 -2.49 10.88 12.92
CA SER A 49 -1.49 9.98 13.49
C SER A 49 -2.04 8.62 13.92
N GLN A 50 -3.37 8.42 13.90
CA GLN A 50 -3.97 7.12 14.16
C GLN A 50 -3.80 6.16 12.96
N HIS A 51 -4.06 4.88 13.19
CA HIS A 51 -4.04 3.82 12.16
C HIS A 51 -4.98 4.06 10.96
N VAL A 52 -5.92 4.96 11.06
CA VAL A 52 -6.79 5.37 9.94
C VAL A 52 -6.03 6.18 8.92
N GLY A 53 -5.05 6.99 9.33
CA GLY A 53 -4.25 7.86 8.47
C GLY A 53 -3.14 7.12 7.74
N TRP A 54 -2.50 6.14 8.39
CA TRP A 54 -1.34 5.41 7.90
C TRP A 54 -1.11 4.11 8.67
N ASP A 55 -0.22 3.27 8.17
CA ASP A 55 0.17 2.04 8.85
C ASP A 55 1.39 2.30 9.75
N ILE A 56 1.14 2.54 11.05
CA ILE A 56 2.16 2.94 12.03
C ILE A 56 3.28 1.90 12.07
N GLY A 57 4.54 2.37 11.92
CA GLY A 57 5.73 1.52 11.92
C GLY A 57 6.00 0.72 10.64
N ALA A 58 5.05 0.67 9.68
CA ALA A 58 5.21 -0.13 8.47
C ALA A 58 6.33 0.39 7.56
N ALA A 59 6.43 1.71 7.35
CA ALA A 59 7.46 2.32 6.52
C ALA A 59 8.88 2.05 7.06
N GLU A 60 9.06 2.18 8.37
CA GLU A 60 10.33 1.97 9.05
C GLU A 60 10.76 0.50 8.97
N THR A 61 9.82 -0.42 9.27
CA THR A 61 10.04 -1.87 9.14
C THR A 61 10.35 -2.27 7.71
N ALA A 62 9.59 -1.77 6.73
CA ALA A 62 9.86 -2.02 5.32
C ALA A 62 11.26 -1.55 4.92
N GLY A 63 11.69 -0.37 5.39
CA GLY A 63 13.02 0.16 5.16
C GLY A 63 14.14 -0.70 5.75
N HIS A 64 13.93 -1.25 6.95
CA HIS A 64 14.90 -2.18 7.56
C HIS A 64 14.98 -3.50 6.77
N ILE A 65 13.84 -4.08 6.41
CA ILE A 65 13.81 -5.33 5.64
C ILE A 65 14.42 -5.12 4.24
N ALA A 66 14.09 -4.03 3.56
CA ALA A 66 14.62 -3.72 2.24
C ALA A 66 16.15 -3.64 2.23
N ARG A 67 16.75 -2.98 3.23
CA ARG A 67 18.20 -2.92 3.38
C ARG A 67 18.81 -4.28 3.71
N ALA A 68 18.19 -5.03 4.60
CA ALA A 68 18.68 -6.35 5.02
C ALA A 68 18.65 -7.39 3.87
N LEU A 69 17.66 -7.29 2.99
CA LEU A 69 17.52 -8.17 1.81
C LEU A 69 18.25 -7.63 0.58
N ASP A 70 18.79 -6.44 0.60
CA ASP A 70 19.27 -5.70 -0.58
C ASP A 70 18.19 -5.59 -1.66
N ALA A 71 16.96 -5.27 -1.27
CA ALA A 71 15.80 -5.16 -2.15
C ALA A 71 15.38 -3.68 -2.36
N PRO A 72 14.97 -3.27 -3.57
CA PRO A 72 14.35 -1.97 -3.77
C PRO A 72 12.97 -1.91 -3.09
N LEU A 73 12.66 -0.75 -2.48
CA LEU A 73 11.40 -0.48 -1.81
C LEU A 73 10.79 0.81 -2.33
N VAL A 74 9.51 0.77 -2.70
CA VAL A 74 8.70 1.96 -3.02
C VAL A 74 7.70 2.21 -1.89
N GLN A 75 7.68 3.44 -1.36
CA GLN A 75 6.80 3.87 -0.28
C GLN A 75 5.90 5.00 -0.76
N SER A 76 4.59 4.96 -0.44
CA SER A 76 3.67 6.06 -0.72
C SER A 76 4.03 7.30 0.10
N GLY A 77 3.87 8.49 -0.47
CA GLY A 77 4.22 9.76 0.16
C GLY A 77 3.09 10.37 0.99
N TYR A 78 1.85 9.92 0.81
CA TYR A 78 0.67 10.53 1.41
C TYR A 78 -0.21 9.54 2.16
N SER A 79 -1.02 10.09 3.07
CA SER A 79 -2.01 9.35 3.85
C SER A 79 -2.99 8.60 2.94
N ARG A 80 -3.36 7.39 3.33
CA ARG A 80 -4.43 6.61 2.70
C ARG A 80 -5.80 7.32 2.72
N LEU A 81 -5.97 8.35 3.56
CA LEU A 81 -7.17 9.17 3.60
C LEU A 81 -7.23 10.17 2.44
N VAL A 82 -6.08 10.61 1.91
CA VAL A 82 -6.03 11.43 0.69
C VAL A 82 -6.50 10.61 -0.50
N ILE A 83 -5.86 9.45 -0.70
CA ILE A 83 -6.24 8.41 -1.65
C ILE A 83 -5.51 7.11 -1.28
N ASP A 84 -6.23 6.00 -1.18
CA ASP A 84 -5.65 4.71 -0.79
C ASP A 84 -4.96 4.04 -1.97
N CYS A 85 -3.63 4.00 -1.96
CA CYS A 85 -2.82 3.35 -3.00
C CYS A 85 -3.04 1.83 -3.07
N ASN A 86 -3.61 1.22 -2.04
CA ASN A 86 -3.97 -0.20 -2.00
C ASN A 86 -5.46 -0.44 -2.31
N ARG A 87 -6.10 0.46 -3.08
CA ARG A 87 -7.48 0.34 -3.52
C ARG A 87 -7.61 0.68 -5.00
N ARG A 88 -8.55 0.03 -5.68
CA ARG A 88 -8.94 0.46 -7.03
C ARG A 88 -9.62 1.82 -6.95
N LEU A 89 -9.42 2.66 -7.96
CA LEU A 89 -10.01 4.01 -8.00
C LEU A 89 -11.55 4.00 -8.04
N ASP A 90 -12.16 2.95 -8.58
CA ASP A 90 -13.61 2.75 -8.62
C ASP A 90 -14.19 2.23 -7.28
N ASN A 91 -13.34 1.86 -6.33
CA ASN A 91 -13.77 1.42 -5.01
C ASN A 91 -14.19 2.64 -4.17
N PRO A 92 -15.40 2.66 -3.58
CA PRO A 92 -15.86 3.77 -2.73
C PRO A 92 -14.92 4.07 -1.54
N THR A 93 -14.14 3.07 -1.10
CA THR A 93 -13.19 3.23 0.01
C THR A 93 -11.80 3.69 -0.44
N SER A 94 -11.61 4.01 -1.73
CA SER A 94 -10.34 4.58 -2.21
C SER A 94 -10.10 6.00 -1.67
N ILE A 95 -11.17 6.76 -1.44
CA ILE A 95 -11.19 8.06 -0.76
C ILE A 95 -12.39 8.02 0.19
N PRO A 96 -12.24 7.47 1.40
CA PRO A 96 -13.35 7.22 2.29
C PRO A 96 -13.80 8.51 3.01
N PRO A 97 -15.11 8.83 3.06
CA PRO A 97 -15.62 9.94 3.88
C PRO A 97 -15.66 9.60 5.39
N ILE A 98 -15.57 8.33 5.73
CA ILE A 98 -15.51 7.82 7.11
C ILE A 98 -14.53 6.66 7.16
N SER A 99 -13.62 6.65 8.16
CA SER A 99 -12.70 5.56 8.43
C SER A 99 -12.67 5.25 9.94
N ASP A 100 -12.95 4.00 10.31
CA ASP A 100 -13.04 3.54 11.71
C ASP A 100 -13.79 4.51 12.64
N LYS A 101 -14.99 4.94 12.22
CA LYS A 101 -15.90 5.88 12.91
C LYS A 101 -15.41 7.34 12.96
N ILE A 102 -14.28 7.68 12.37
CA ILE A 102 -13.81 9.05 12.22
C ILE A 102 -14.37 9.60 10.90
N ALA A 103 -15.15 10.68 10.97
CA ALA A 103 -15.60 11.43 9.80
C ALA A 103 -14.41 12.20 9.21
N ILE A 104 -14.32 12.27 7.89
CA ILE A 104 -13.23 12.94 7.18
C ILE A 104 -13.87 14.06 6.35
N PRO A 105 -13.98 15.30 6.88
CA PRO A 105 -14.71 16.38 6.23
C PRO A 105 -14.20 16.69 4.83
N GLY A 106 -12.89 16.66 4.61
CA GLY A 106 -12.27 16.91 3.31
C GLY A 106 -12.52 15.82 2.26
N ASN A 107 -13.24 14.73 2.61
CA ASN A 107 -13.62 13.66 1.69
C ASN A 107 -15.12 13.62 1.41
N GLU A 108 -15.89 14.51 2.03
CA GLU A 108 -17.33 14.60 1.79
C GLU A 108 -17.63 15.27 0.44
N ASN A 109 -18.60 14.73 -0.28
CA ASN A 109 -19.14 15.30 -1.51
C ASN A 109 -18.11 15.65 -2.61
N LEU A 110 -17.00 14.92 -2.68
CA LEU A 110 -15.98 15.13 -3.70
C LEU A 110 -16.54 14.93 -5.12
N SER A 111 -16.33 15.93 -5.97
CA SER A 111 -16.59 15.85 -7.39
C SER A 111 -15.68 14.82 -8.08
N VAL A 112 -16.05 14.40 -9.28
CA VAL A 112 -15.21 13.53 -10.13
C VAL A 112 -13.86 14.19 -10.43
N ALA A 113 -13.83 15.51 -10.63
CA ALA A 113 -12.61 16.27 -10.90
C ALA A 113 -11.65 16.26 -9.71
N GLU A 114 -12.13 16.48 -8.49
CA GLU A 114 -11.31 16.44 -7.27
C GLU A 114 -10.74 15.05 -6.99
N ARG A 115 -11.52 14.00 -7.21
CA ARG A 115 -11.03 12.62 -7.13
C ARG A 115 -9.95 12.33 -8.16
N ALA A 116 -10.13 12.78 -9.40
CA ALA A 116 -9.15 12.63 -10.48
C ALA A 116 -7.86 13.41 -10.18
N GLU A 117 -7.96 14.63 -9.63
CA GLU A 117 -6.81 15.43 -9.24
C GLU A 117 -5.96 14.73 -8.17
N ARG A 118 -6.60 14.14 -7.13
CA ARG A 118 -5.88 13.34 -6.13
C ARG A 118 -5.23 12.10 -6.74
N ALA A 119 -5.92 11.44 -7.67
CA ALA A 119 -5.37 10.29 -8.36
C ALA A 119 -4.13 10.66 -9.18
N GLU A 120 -4.17 11.75 -9.94
CA GLU A 120 -3.03 12.20 -10.74
C GLU A 120 -1.86 12.70 -9.88
N ALA A 121 -2.14 13.32 -8.74
CA ALA A 121 -1.11 13.87 -7.87
C ALA A 121 -0.43 12.83 -6.96
N CYS A 122 -1.17 11.83 -6.45
CA CYS A 122 -0.67 10.94 -5.41
C CYS A 122 -0.67 9.46 -5.81
N PHE A 123 -1.74 8.98 -6.47
CA PHE A 123 -1.92 7.57 -6.80
C PHE A 123 -1.08 7.14 -8.01
N TRP A 124 -1.25 7.81 -9.15
CA TRP A 124 -0.57 7.42 -10.38
C TRP A 124 0.94 7.54 -10.32
N PRO A 125 1.55 8.57 -9.70
CA PRO A 125 3.01 8.63 -9.58
C PRO A 125 3.58 7.44 -8.82
N TYR A 126 2.94 7.01 -7.71
CA TYR A 126 3.33 5.82 -6.96
C TYR A 126 3.25 4.56 -7.83
N HIS A 127 2.11 4.32 -8.47
CA HIS A 127 1.91 3.12 -9.30
C HIS A 127 2.78 3.09 -10.55
N ARG A 128 3.07 4.25 -11.15
CA ARG A 128 4.00 4.35 -12.29
C ARG A 128 5.43 3.97 -11.87
N GLU A 129 5.87 4.38 -10.69
CA GLU A 129 7.18 3.97 -10.18
C GLU A 129 7.23 2.47 -9.88
N VAL A 130 6.18 1.91 -9.28
CA VAL A 130 6.07 0.45 -9.09
C VAL A 130 6.16 -0.29 -10.44
N ALA A 131 5.39 0.16 -11.44
CA ALA A 131 5.42 -0.43 -12.78
C ALA A 131 6.82 -0.32 -13.43
N ARG A 132 7.46 0.85 -13.34
CA ARG A 132 8.80 1.06 -13.85
C ARG A 132 9.82 0.11 -13.21
N ARG A 133 9.74 -0.13 -11.89
CA ARG A 133 10.60 -1.09 -11.19
C ARG A 133 10.37 -2.52 -11.66
N LEU A 134 9.12 -2.90 -11.88
CA LEU A 134 8.79 -4.21 -12.44
C LEU A 134 9.35 -4.38 -13.85
N ASP A 135 9.22 -3.35 -14.69
CA ASP A 135 9.80 -3.35 -16.05
C ASP A 135 11.32 -3.48 -16.02
N ASP A 136 12.02 -2.81 -15.09
CA ASP A 136 13.47 -2.93 -14.89
C ASP A 136 13.87 -4.38 -14.55
N PHE A 137 13.10 -5.10 -13.73
CA PHE A 137 13.33 -6.52 -13.44
C PHE A 137 13.13 -7.38 -14.70
N VAL A 138 12.03 -7.16 -15.42
CA VAL A 138 11.71 -7.91 -16.64
C VAL A 138 12.81 -7.72 -17.70
N GLN A 139 13.30 -6.48 -17.90
CA GLN A 139 14.41 -6.19 -18.83
C GLN A 139 15.71 -6.91 -18.46
N ARG A 140 15.92 -7.18 -17.18
CA ARG A 140 17.06 -7.99 -16.69
C ARG A 140 16.81 -9.49 -16.73
N GLY A 141 15.65 -9.94 -17.24
CA GLY A 141 15.25 -11.36 -17.27
C GLY A 141 14.92 -11.93 -15.89
N ILE A 142 14.54 -11.08 -14.93
CA ILE A 142 14.21 -11.46 -13.56
C ILE A 142 12.71 -11.37 -13.36
N THR A 143 12.08 -12.40 -12.78
CA THR A 143 10.72 -12.33 -12.24
C THR A 143 10.81 -12.06 -10.74
N PRO A 144 10.52 -10.85 -10.25
CA PRO A 144 10.66 -10.53 -8.85
C PRO A 144 9.48 -11.06 -8.04
N SER A 145 9.73 -11.42 -6.77
CA SER A 145 8.66 -11.51 -5.78
C SER A 145 8.23 -10.10 -5.36
N ILE A 146 6.93 -9.87 -5.20
CA ILE A 146 6.41 -8.61 -4.67
C ILE A 146 6.04 -8.82 -3.20
N VAL A 147 6.62 -8.00 -2.31
CA VAL A 147 6.34 -8.04 -0.87
C VAL A 147 5.80 -6.69 -0.42
N ILE A 148 4.56 -6.68 0.06
CA ILE A 148 3.88 -5.46 0.51
C ILE A 148 3.82 -5.46 2.03
N ILE A 149 4.35 -4.41 2.66
CA ILE A 149 4.41 -4.27 4.11
C ILE A 149 3.25 -3.40 4.59
N HIS A 150 2.45 -3.97 5.49
CA HIS A 150 1.41 -3.26 6.24
C HIS A 150 1.55 -3.51 7.73
N SER A 151 0.97 -2.64 8.54
CA SER A 151 0.69 -2.91 9.94
C SER A 151 -0.81 -3.06 10.19
N PHE A 152 -1.17 -3.61 11.34
CA PHE A 152 -2.56 -3.80 11.73
C PHE A 152 -2.77 -3.60 13.23
N THR A 153 -3.95 -3.12 13.60
CA THR A 153 -4.31 -2.89 15.01
C THR A 153 -4.45 -4.21 15.77
N PRO A 154 -4.12 -4.25 17.09
CA PRO A 154 -4.27 -5.44 17.92
C PRO A 154 -5.74 -5.85 18.13
N GLN A 155 -6.67 -4.92 17.89
CA GLN A 155 -8.11 -5.16 17.99
C GLN A 155 -8.84 -4.50 16.83
N MET A 156 -9.87 -5.16 16.30
CA MET A 156 -10.74 -4.59 15.26
C MET A 156 -12.17 -5.11 15.44
N GLY A 157 -13.15 -4.19 15.45
CA GLY A 157 -14.55 -4.54 15.59
C GLY A 157 -14.87 -5.35 16.85
N GLY A 158 -14.15 -5.12 17.97
CA GLY A 158 -14.28 -5.87 19.22
C GLY A 158 -13.49 -7.18 19.27
N PHE A 159 -12.96 -7.66 18.13
CA PHE A 159 -12.16 -8.88 18.06
C PHE A 159 -10.69 -8.58 18.36
N LYS A 160 -10.15 -9.21 19.42
CA LYS A 160 -8.72 -9.15 19.76
C LYS A 160 -7.94 -10.10 18.85
N ARG A 161 -6.97 -9.57 18.12
CA ARG A 161 -6.11 -10.33 17.22
C ARG A 161 -4.96 -10.94 18.00
N PRO A 162 -4.83 -12.29 18.07
CA PRO A 162 -3.77 -12.94 18.83
C PRO A 162 -2.42 -12.95 18.11
N TRP A 163 -2.40 -12.56 16.83
CA TRP A 163 -1.20 -12.62 15.99
C TRP A 163 -0.39 -11.33 16.08
N HIS A 164 0.94 -11.44 16.09
CA HIS A 164 1.86 -10.33 16.00
C HIS A 164 2.29 -10.08 14.56
N VAL A 165 2.34 -11.13 13.74
CA VAL A 165 2.67 -11.08 12.32
C VAL A 165 1.69 -11.95 11.54
N GLY A 166 1.30 -11.50 10.35
CA GLY A 166 0.49 -12.24 9.41
C GLY A 166 1.09 -12.16 8.01
N VAL A 167 1.10 -13.28 7.29
CA VAL A 167 1.44 -13.34 5.88
C VAL A 167 0.18 -13.66 5.10
N LEU A 168 -0.10 -12.85 4.09
CA LEU A 168 -1.21 -13.04 3.16
C LEU A 168 -0.62 -13.22 1.77
N TRP A 169 -1.15 -14.15 1.02
CA TRP A 169 -0.73 -14.39 -0.37
C TRP A 169 -1.94 -14.69 -1.23
N ASP A 170 -1.83 -14.46 -2.51
CA ASP A 170 -2.87 -14.73 -3.49
C ASP A 170 -2.32 -15.69 -4.56
N GLY A 171 -2.68 -16.97 -4.44
CA GLY A 171 -2.37 -17.99 -5.45
C GLY A 171 -0.96 -18.57 -5.44
N ASP A 172 0.02 -17.92 -4.81
CA ASP A 172 1.40 -18.41 -4.76
C ASP A 172 1.56 -19.54 -3.73
N THR A 173 1.67 -20.77 -4.24
CA THR A 173 1.81 -21.98 -3.41
C THR A 173 3.22 -22.18 -2.84
N MET A 174 4.26 -21.52 -3.37
CA MET A 174 5.64 -21.66 -2.86
C MET A 174 5.79 -21.04 -1.46
N LEU A 175 5.20 -19.89 -1.22
CA LEU A 175 5.17 -19.27 0.12
C LEU A 175 4.42 -20.14 1.15
N TYR A 176 3.38 -20.85 0.72
CA TYR A 176 2.65 -21.79 1.54
C TYR A 176 3.55 -22.93 2.07
N ALA A 177 4.39 -23.49 1.23
CA ALA A 177 5.29 -24.59 1.60
C ALA A 177 6.35 -24.18 2.63
N PHE A 178 6.82 -22.93 2.56
CA PHE A 178 7.82 -22.38 3.51
C PHE A 178 7.26 -22.14 4.91
N HIS A 179 5.95 -21.82 5.04
CA HIS A 179 5.33 -21.45 6.31
C HIS A 179 4.75 -22.61 7.10
N CYS A 180 4.40 -23.73 6.46
CA CYS A 180 3.91 -24.92 7.16
C CYS A 180 4.94 -25.55 8.10
N GLY A 181 6.24 -25.28 7.92
CA GLY A 181 7.31 -25.80 8.77
C GLY A 181 7.59 -25.02 10.06
N THR A 182 7.05 -23.79 10.21
CA THR A 182 7.44 -22.87 11.29
C THR A 182 6.35 -22.54 12.30
N GLY A 183 5.19 -23.25 12.29
CA GLY A 183 4.13 -23.08 13.31
C GLY A 183 3.26 -21.83 13.16
N PHE A 184 3.25 -21.16 12.02
CA PHE A 184 2.33 -20.06 11.74
C PHE A 184 0.90 -20.59 11.52
N HIS A 185 -0.06 -20.08 12.29
CA HIS A 185 -1.46 -20.47 12.16
C HIS A 185 -2.06 -19.97 10.85
N ARG A 186 -2.68 -20.88 10.11
CA ARG A 186 -3.52 -20.59 8.95
C ARG A 186 -4.66 -19.66 9.36
N ASN A 187 -4.71 -18.48 8.80
CA ASN A 187 -5.97 -17.78 8.63
C ASN A 187 -6.25 -17.72 7.14
N ALA A 188 -7.19 -18.54 6.71
CA ALA A 188 -7.90 -18.34 5.46
C ALA A 188 -8.74 -17.06 5.62
N ALA A 189 -8.08 -15.91 5.60
CA ALA A 189 -8.74 -14.63 5.48
C ALA A 189 -9.38 -14.62 4.10
N ARG A 190 -10.71 -14.73 4.12
CA ARG A 190 -11.62 -14.77 2.99
C ARG A 190 -11.13 -13.96 1.80
N LYS A 191 -11.30 -14.55 0.60
CA LYS A 191 -11.16 -13.98 -0.75
C LYS A 191 -11.72 -12.57 -0.99
N GLN A 192 -12.28 -11.89 -0.02
CA GLN A 192 -12.91 -10.57 -0.14
C GLN A 192 -11.98 -9.37 0.11
N ALA A 193 -10.78 -9.55 0.65
CA ALA A 193 -9.90 -8.43 0.96
C ALA A 193 -8.90 -8.08 -0.16
N LEU A 194 -8.73 -8.93 -1.15
CA LEU A 194 -7.69 -8.79 -2.18
C LEU A 194 -8.22 -8.45 -3.59
N GLN A 195 -9.44 -7.95 -3.72
CA GLN A 195 -9.93 -7.41 -5.01
C GLN A 195 -9.56 -5.94 -5.21
N GLY A 196 -8.47 -5.47 -4.62
CA GLY A 196 -8.02 -4.10 -4.76
C GLY A 196 -6.63 -3.99 -5.34
N GLY A 197 -6.51 -3.47 -6.52
CA GLY A 197 -5.39 -2.66 -6.92
C GLY A 197 -4.59 -3.09 -8.13
N TYR A 198 -4.16 -4.32 -8.25
CA TYR A 198 -3.43 -4.74 -9.46
C TYR A 198 -4.38 -5.44 -10.43
N GLY A 199 -5.22 -4.64 -11.10
CA GLY A 199 -6.24 -5.11 -12.02
C GLY A 199 -5.63 -5.70 -13.28
N ARG A 200 -6.09 -6.90 -13.64
CA ARG A 200 -6.00 -7.43 -15.00
C ARG A 200 -6.32 -6.32 -16.00
N ARG A 201 -5.35 -5.90 -16.78
CA ARG A 201 -5.66 -5.35 -18.09
C ARG A 201 -6.15 -6.51 -18.93
N GLU A 202 -7.43 -6.56 -19.21
CA GLU A 202 -7.92 -7.25 -20.39
C GLU A 202 -7.44 -6.50 -21.63
N ASN A 203 -6.23 -6.82 -22.08
CA ASN A 203 -5.84 -6.59 -23.46
C ASN A 203 -5.59 -7.97 -24.07
N ARG A 204 -6.51 -8.34 -24.95
CA ARG A 204 -6.30 -9.40 -25.91
C ARG A 204 -5.08 -9.04 -26.76
N THR A 205 -3.96 -9.67 -26.48
CA THR A 205 -2.97 -10.26 -27.38
C THR A 205 -1.70 -10.55 -26.61
N SER A 206 -1.36 -11.86 -26.54
CA SER A 206 -0.04 -12.46 -26.27
C SER A 206 0.68 -12.09 -24.98
N GLY A 207 0.77 -13.05 -24.06
CA GLY A 207 1.74 -13.09 -22.99
C GLY A 207 1.14 -12.95 -21.58
N ASN A 208 0.73 -14.08 -21.02
CA ASN A 208 0.23 -14.21 -19.66
C ASN A 208 1.41 -14.07 -18.68
N ILE A 209 1.65 -12.87 -18.12
CA ILE A 209 2.52 -12.69 -16.97
C ILE A 209 1.61 -12.26 -15.83
N GLY A 210 1.13 -13.23 -15.06
CA GLY A 210 0.43 -13.00 -13.79
C GLY A 210 1.45 -12.58 -12.73
N HIS A 211 1.43 -11.32 -12.32
CA HIS A 211 2.17 -10.87 -11.15
C HIS A 211 1.28 -10.99 -9.93
N GLU A 212 1.55 -11.99 -9.11
CA GLU A 212 0.90 -12.19 -7.82
C GLU A 212 1.77 -11.57 -6.73
N GLY A 213 1.21 -10.61 -5.99
CA GLY A 213 1.91 -9.91 -4.91
C GLY A 213 1.66 -10.56 -3.56
N ASN A 214 2.72 -10.69 -2.77
CA ASN A 214 2.69 -11.22 -1.41
C ASN A 214 2.66 -10.10 -0.38
N LEU A 215 1.71 -10.15 0.55
CA LEU A 215 1.45 -9.12 1.54
C LEU A 215 1.94 -9.54 2.93
N LEU A 216 2.94 -8.85 3.48
CA LEU A 216 3.36 -8.98 4.87
C LEU A 216 2.69 -7.89 5.73
N ARG A 217 1.98 -8.29 6.79
CA ARG A 217 1.36 -7.37 7.75
C ARG A 217 1.93 -7.56 9.14
N LEU A 218 2.28 -6.46 9.77
CA LEU A 218 2.79 -6.40 11.14
C LEU A 218 1.74 -5.80 12.08
N ARG A 219 1.73 -6.25 13.34
CA ARG A 219 0.86 -5.71 14.37
C ARG A 219 1.43 -4.39 14.88
N GLN A 220 0.57 -3.38 15.04
CA GLN A 220 0.85 -2.15 15.77
C GLN A 220 0.72 -2.44 17.28
N GLU A 221 1.70 -2.05 18.07
CA GLU A 221 1.64 -2.07 19.53
C GLU A 221 1.10 -0.75 20.09
#